data_ff021482bdb357070578d08201a1f555
#
_entry.id   ff021482bdb357070578d08201a1f555
#
_cell.length_a   1.000
_cell.length_b   1.000
_cell.length_c   1.000
_cell.angle_alpha   90.00
_cell.angle_beta   90.00
_cell.angle_gamma   90.00
#
_symmetry.space_group_name_H-M   'P 1'
#
loop_
_entity.id
_entity.type
_entity.pdbx_description
1 polymer ?
#
loop_
_entity_poly.entity_id
_entity_poly.type
_entity_poly.pdbx_seq_one_letter_code
_entity_poly.pdbx_strand_id
1 'polypeptide(L)' 'MQPPLTSEELAEMYPDLEPWQRDELEVWHRGWITKLIMGEATSQEYNAAIPPHPDPHHP' A
#
# COMPACT_ATOMS: atom_id res chain seq x y z
N MET A 1 -18.44 -0.45 6.12
CA MET A 1 -16.98 -0.50 6.36
C MET A 1 -16.29 -0.86 5.07
N GLN A 2 -15.30 -0.06 4.68
CA GLN A 2 -14.58 -0.30 3.44
C GLN A 2 -13.48 -1.33 3.66
N PRO A 3 -13.36 -2.33 2.78
CA PRO A 3 -12.24 -3.27 2.90
C PRO A 3 -10.93 -2.59 2.51
N PRO A 4 -9.80 -3.12 2.96
CA PRO A 4 -8.51 -2.59 2.54
C PRO A 4 -8.29 -2.88 1.05
N LEU A 5 -7.59 -1.97 0.39
CA LEU A 5 -7.27 -2.14 -1.02
C LEU A 5 -6.29 -3.29 -1.21
N THR A 6 -6.48 -4.03 -2.28
CA THR A 6 -5.57 -5.12 -2.63
C THR A 6 -4.34 -4.56 -3.35
N SER A 7 -3.30 -5.40 -3.47
CA SER A 7 -2.11 -5.00 -4.21
C SER A 7 -2.43 -4.75 -5.68
N GLU A 8 -3.40 -5.48 -6.22
CA GLU A 8 -3.83 -5.25 -7.61
C GLU A 8 -4.48 -3.89 -7.78
N GLU A 9 -5.33 -3.50 -6.82
CA GLU A 9 -5.95 -2.19 -6.83
C GLU A 9 -4.93 -1.08 -6.70
N LEU A 10 -3.92 -1.27 -5.86
CA LEU A 10 -2.84 -0.31 -5.73
C LEU A 10 -2.06 -0.18 -7.03
N ALA A 11 -1.80 -1.28 -7.70
CA ALA A 11 -1.10 -1.26 -8.98
C ALA A 11 -1.89 -0.49 -10.04
N GLU A 12 -3.22 -0.57 -10.00
CA GLU A 12 -4.07 0.18 -10.92
C GLU A 12 -4.02 1.68 -10.62
N MET A 13 -3.86 2.05 -9.37
CA MET A 13 -3.74 3.46 -8.99
C MET A 13 -2.42 4.08 -9.46
N TYR A 14 -1.40 3.26 -9.65
CA TYR A 14 -0.07 3.72 -10.02
C TYR A 14 0.43 2.95 -11.26
N PRO A 15 -0.15 3.21 -12.43
CA PRO A 15 0.17 2.41 -13.62
C PRO A 15 1.57 2.63 -14.19
N ASP A 16 2.20 3.77 -13.87
CA ASP A 16 3.49 4.15 -14.44
C ASP A 16 4.67 3.92 -13.50
N LEU A 17 4.53 2.99 -12.56
CA LEU A 17 5.57 2.74 -11.60
C LEU A 17 6.76 2.01 -12.20
N GLU A 18 7.95 2.42 -11.79
CA GLU A 18 9.16 1.65 -12.05
C GLU A 18 9.13 0.35 -11.25
N PRO A 19 9.85 -0.69 -11.68
CA PRO A 19 9.84 -1.97 -10.94
C PRO A 19 10.20 -1.84 -9.47
N TRP A 20 11.19 -1.02 -9.14
CA TRP A 20 11.60 -0.84 -7.74
C TRP A 20 10.52 -0.14 -6.91
N GLN A 21 9.77 0.77 -7.53
CA GLN A 21 8.67 1.45 -6.86
C GLN A 21 7.53 0.49 -6.58
N ARG A 22 7.27 -0.41 -7.51
CA ARG A 22 6.26 -1.43 -7.34
C ARG A 22 6.63 -2.38 -6.20
N ASP A 23 7.89 -2.76 -6.12
CA ASP A 23 8.36 -3.61 -5.03
C ASP A 23 8.19 -2.92 -3.69
N GLU A 24 8.50 -1.63 -3.60
CA GLU A 24 8.31 -0.87 -2.37
C GLU A 24 6.85 -0.80 -1.98
N LEU A 25 5.98 -0.59 -2.95
CA LEU A 25 4.55 -0.51 -2.69
C LEU A 25 4.04 -1.85 -2.16
N GLU A 26 4.54 -2.96 -2.68
CA GLU A 26 4.18 -4.29 -2.19
C GLU A 26 4.64 -4.51 -0.75
N VAL A 27 5.84 -4.10 -0.43
CA VAL A 27 6.36 -4.22 0.93
C VAL A 27 5.50 -3.38 1.89
N TRP A 28 5.18 -2.16 1.50
CA TRP A 28 4.33 -1.28 2.29
C TRP A 28 2.95 -1.92 2.52
N HIS A 29 2.35 -2.43 1.46
CA HIS A 29 1.04 -3.08 1.52
C HIS A 29 1.09 -4.30 2.45
N ARG A 30 2.10 -5.13 2.29
CA ARG A 30 2.25 -6.34 3.09
C ARG A 30 2.39 -6.02 4.57
N GLY A 31 3.15 -4.98 4.88
CA GLY A 31 3.31 -4.54 6.27
C GLY A 31 1.97 -4.12 6.89
N TRP A 32 1.16 -3.38 6.14
CA TRP A 32 -0.15 -2.98 6.61
C TRP A 32 -1.10 -4.16 6.75
N ILE A 33 -1.08 -5.09 5.80
CA ILE A 33 -1.94 -6.28 5.89
C ILE A 33 -1.60 -7.07 7.14
N THR A 34 -0.33 -7.20 7.48
CA THR A 34 0.09 -7.85 8.71
C THR A 34 -0.51 -7.16 9.93
N LYS A 35 -0.46 -5.83 9.96
CA LYS A 35 -1.06 -5.07 11.07
C LYS A 35 -2.56 -5.28 11.15
N LEU A 36 -3.24 -5.34 10.01
CA LEU A 36 -4.67 -5.57 10.00
C LEU A 36 -5.02 -6.96 10.55
N ILE A 37 -4.27 -7.97 10.16
CA ILE A 37 -4.46 -9.34 10.64
C ILE A 37 -4.24 -9.43 12.15
N MET A 38 -3.23 -8.73 12.65
CA MET A 38 -2.90 -8.75 14.07
C MET A 38 -3.80 -7.85 14.90
N GLY A 39 -4.67 -7.07 14.25
CA GLY A 39 -5.56 -6.16 14.97
C GLY A 39 -4.88 -4.89 15.44
N GLU A 40 -3.71 -4.57 14.93
CA GLU A 40 -2.96 -3.38 15.31
C GLU A 40 -3.38 -2.14 14.52
N ALA A 41 -4.12 -2.35 13.44
CA ALA A 41 -4.61 -1.25 12.61
C ALA A 41 -5.98 -1.61 12.03
N THR A 42 -6.69 -0.60 11.53
CA THR A 42 -7.98 -0.81 10.87
C THR A 42 -7.85 -0.55 9.38
N SER A 43 -8.79 -1.08 8.61
CA SER A 43 -8.81 -0.83 7.17
C SER A 43 -9.00 0.66 6.86
N GLN A 44 -9.70 1.39 7.72
CA GLN A 44 -9.84 2.82 7.56
C GLN A 44 -8.49 3.52 7.69
N GLU A 45 -7.70 3.13 8.68
CA GLU A 45 -6.36 3.67 8.86
C GLU A 45 -5.46 3.34 7.66
N TYR A 46 -5.56 2.11 7.19
CA TYR A 46 -4.79 1.68 6.03
C TYR A 46 -5.13 2.51 4.80
N ASN A 47 -6.43 2.66 4.51
CA ASN A 47 -6.85 3.39 3.32
C ASN A 47 -6.47 4.87 3.41
N ALA A 48 -6.47 5.44 4.61
CA ALA A 48 -6.07 6.82 4.80
C ALA A 48 -4.55 7.01 4.69
N ALA A 49 -3.78 5.95 4.91
CA ALA A 49 -2.32 6.01 4.86
C ALA A 49 -1.75 5.78 3.46
N ILE A 50 -2.59 5.38 2.49
CA ILE A 50 -2.10 5.14 1.14
C ILE A 50 -1.48 6.41 0.59
N PRO A 51 -0.20 6.38 0.20
CA PRO A 51 0.45 7.59 -0.31
C PRO A 51 -0.09 7.96 -1.69
N PRO A 52 -0.14 9.25 -2.00
CA PRO A 52 -0.55 9.67 -3.35
C PRO A 52 0.42 9.19 -4.41
N HIS A 53 1.69 9.05 -4.05
CA HIS A 53 2.72 8.47 -4.91
C HIS A 53 3.72 7.75 -4.04
N PRO A 54 4.30 6.65 -4.50
CA PRO A 54 5.45 6.06 -3.83
C PRO A 54 6.57 7.08 -3.78
N ASP A 55 7.41 6.99 -2.77
CA ASP A 55 8.50 7.91 -2.60
C ASP A 55 9.46 7.81 -3.79
N PRO A 56 9.65 8.89 -4.57
CA PRO A 56 10.59 8.86 -5.69
C PRO A 56 12.04 8.92 -5.27
N HIS A 57 12.28 9.28 -4.02
CA HIS A 57 13.63 9.33 -3.50
C HIS A 57 14.04 8.00 -3.00
N HIS A 58 14.60 7.26 -3.87
CA HIS A 58 15.18 6.01 -3.46
C HIS A 58 16.67 6.15 -3.48
N PRO A 59 17.33 5.94 -2.38
CA PRO A 59 18.79 6.01 -2.37
C PRO A 59 19.42 4.93 -3.19
#